data_87617aa4dd2a44f424451559366162ca
#
_entry.id   87617aa4dd2a44f424451559366162ca
#
_cell.length_a   1.000
_cell.length_b   1.000
_cell.length_c   1.000
_cell.angle_alpha   90.00
_cell.angle_beta   90.00
_cell.angle_gamma   90.00
#
_symmetry.space_group_name_H-M   'P 1'
#
loop_
_entity.id
_entity.type
_entity.pdbx_description
1 polymer ?
#
loop_
_entity_poly.entity_id
_entity_poly.type
_entity_poly.pdbx_seq_one_letter_code
_entity_poly.pdbx_strand_id
1 'polypeptide(L)'
;MLYMVIERFKDAPAIYRRLREKGRLMPEELEYVSSWIAVDLKICWQLMRAEDESLFQRWIDNWKDLIDFEIVPVRTSAEVREMMEK
;
A
#
# COMPACT_ATOMS: atom_id res chain seq x y z
N MET A 1 1.31 -0.13 -13.45
CA MET A 1 1.60 1.18 -12.85
C MET A 1 1.95 1.02 -11.39
N LEU A 2 2.89 1.83 -10.89
CA LEU A 2 3.30 1.79 -9.49
C LEU A 2 2.49 2.75 -8.64
N TYR A 3 2.19 2.32 -7.43
CA TYR A 3 1.49 3.13 -6.44
C TYR A 3 2.19 2.99 -5.09
N MET A 4 2.37 4.12 -4.41
CA MET A 4 2.74 4.10 -3.01
C MET A 4 1.46 4.18 -2.19
N VAL A 5 1.21 3.17 -1.39
CA VAL A 5 0.07 3.12 -0.47
C VAL A 5 0.58 3.54 0.89
N ILE A 6 0.05 4.63 1.40
CA ILE A 6 0.39 5.13 2.72
C ILE A 6 -0.74 4.72 3.66
N GLU A 7 -0.39 3.93 4.67
CA GLU A 7 -1.36 3.34 5.60
C GLU A 7 -1.10 3.92 6.98
N ARG A 8 -2.06 4.69 7.49
CA ARG A 8 -1.98 5.22 8.85
C ARG A 8 -2.76 4.30 9.77
N PHE A 9 -2.04 3.66 10.69
CA PHE A 9 -2.59 2.62 11.56
C PHE A 9 -3.35 3.24 12.73
N LYS A 10 -4.56 2.73 12.96
CA LYS A 10 -5.36 3.10 14.14
C LYS A 10 -5.06 2.19 15.32
N ASP A 11 -4.75 0.92 15.04
CA ASP A 11 -4.51 -0.09 16.08
C ASP A 11 -3.60 -1.18 15.51
N ALA A 12 -2.28 -1.00 15.65
CA ALA A 12 -1.31 -1.94 15.10
C ALA A 12 -1.50 -3.38 15.61
N PRO A 13 -1.69 -3.63 16.91
CA PRO A 13 -1.94 -5.01 17.37
C PRO A 13 -3.12 -5.68 16.69
N ALA A 14 -4.23 -4.97 16.49
CA ALA A 14 -5.42 -5.51 15.83
C ALA A 14 -5.14 -5.79 14.35
N ILE A 15 -4.37 -4.93 13.67
CA ILE A 15 -3.97 -5.13 12.28
C ILE A 15 -3.17 -6.43 12.14
N TYR A 16 -2.15 -6.60 12.95
CA TYR A 16 -1.29 -7.79 12.87
C TYR A 16 -2.01 -9.07 13.28
N ARG A 17 -3.00 -8.98 14.18
CA ARG A 17 -3.86 -10.10 14.53
C ARG A 17 -4.69 -10.53 13.31
N ARG A 18 -5.34 -9.59 12.62
CA ARG A 18 -6.13 -9.90 11.44
C ARG A 18 -5.24 -10.44 10.31
N LEU A 19 -4.07 -9.85 10.13
CA LEU A 19 -3.11 -10.29 9.14
C LEU A 19 -2.69 -11.75 9.37
N ARG A 20 -2.46 -12.12 10.63
CA ARG A 20 -2.08 -13.47 11.01
C ARG A 20 -3.23 -14.46 10.78
N GLU A 21 -4.46 -14.05 11.08
CA GLU A 21 -5.64 -14.91 10.99
C GLU A 21 -6.21 -15.04 9.59
N LYS A 22 -6.17 -13.97 8.79
CA LYS A 22 -6.85 -13.89 7.49
C LYS A 22 -5.94 -13.53 6.33
N GLY A 23 -4.66 -13.28 6.58
CA GLY A 23 -3.74 -12.84 5.54
C GLY A 23 -4.00 -11.39 5.13
N ARG A 24 -3.46 -10.99 3.98
CA ARG A 24 -3.54 -9.61 3.51
C ARG A 24 -4.91 -9.20 3.02
N LEU A 25 -5.78 -10.15 2.69
CA LEU A 25 -7.11 -9.90 2.10
C LEU A 25 -7.00 -9.05 0.84
N MET A 26 -5.98 -9.31 0.05
CA MET A 26 -5.62 -8.52 -1.13
C MET A 26 -6.06 -9.24 -2.39
N PRO A 27 -6.81 -8.58 -3.30
CA PRO A 27 -7.17 -9.18 -4.57
C PRO A 27 -5.95 -9.53 -5.42
N GLU A 28 -6.07 -10.54 -6.27
CA GLU A 28 -4.97 -11.01 -7.12
C GLU A 28 -4.45 -9.94 -8.09
N GLU A 29 -5.30 -9.00 -8.48
CA GLU A 29 -4.95 -7.92 -9.39
C GLU A 29 -3.96 -6.93 -8.79
N LEU A 30 -3.76 -6.98 -7.48
CA LEU A 30 -2.80 -6.12 -6.79
C LEU A 30 -1.53 -6.91 -6.51
N GLU A 31 -0.40 -6.38 -6.97
CA GLU A 31 0.90 -7.00 -6.74
C GLU A 31 1.65 -6.25 -5.65
N TYR A 32 2.01 -6.95 -4.59
CA TYR A 32 2.86 -6.41 -3.53
C TYR A 32 4.31 -6.39 -4.01
N VAL A 33 4.98 -5.25 -3.90
CA VAL A 33 6.40 -5.13 -4.28
C VAL A 33 7.28 -5.07 -3.03
N SER A 34 7.02 -4.12 -2.13
CA SER A 34 7.81 -3.96 -0.92
C SER A 34 7.06 -3.07 0.07
N SER A 35 7.48 -3.10 1.34
CA SER A 35 6.87 -2.21 2.32
C SER A 35 7.86 -1.87 3.44
N TRP A 36 7.59 -0.74 4.09
CA TRP A 36 8.36 -0.23 5.22
C TRP A 36 7.39 0.28 6.27
N ILE A 37 7.70 0.03 7.53
CA ILE A 37 6.84 0.46 8.63
C ILE A 37 7.65 1.40 9.51
N ALA A 38 7.06 2.53 9.89
CA ALA A 38 7.70 3.47 10.80
C ALA A 38 8.04 2.78 12.11
N VAL A 39 9.16 3.16 12.73
CA VAL A 39 9.62 2.54 13.96
C VAL A 39 8.57 2.59 15.08
N ASP A 40 7.73 3.62 15.10
CA ASP A 40 6.66 3.76 16.09
C ASP A 40 5.38 2.95 15.74
N LEU A 41 5.40 2.21 14.63
CA LEU A 41 4.30 1.36 14.17
C LEU A 41 3.01 2.13 13.83
N LYS A 42 3.13 3.40 13.46
CA LYS A 42 1.97 4.23 13.13
C LYS A 42 1.69 4.34 11.64
N ILE A 43 2.71 4.21 10.82
CA ILE A 43 2.58 4.38 9.37
C ILE A 43 3.30 3.25 8.64
N CYS A 44 2.65 2.73 7.60
CA CYS A 44 3.27 1.79 6.66
C CYS A 44 3.27 2.42 5.27
N TRP A 45 4.39 2.34 4.57
CA TRP A 45 4.52 2.71 3.17
C TRP A 45 4.65 1.41 2.38
N GLN A 46 3.69 1.13 1.51
CA GLN A 46 3.67 -0.11 0.75
C GLN A 46 3.68 0.18 -0.74
N LEU A 47 4.70 -0.31 -1.42
CA LEU A 47 4.82 -0.15 -2.86
C LEU A 47 4.07 -1.28 -3.54
N MET A 48 3.13 -0.91 -4.42
CA MET A 48 2.24 -1.84 -5.08
C MET A 48 2.24 -1.62 -6.58
N ARG A 49 1.93 -2.67 -7.33
CA ARG A 49 1.70 -2.56 -8.77
C ARG A 49 0.28 -2.96 -9.08
N ALA A 50 -0.41 -2.17 -9.90
CA ALA A 50 -1.77 -2.42 -10.34
C ALA A 50 -2.03 -1.75 -11.68
N GLU A 51 -3.04 -2.20 -12.41
CA GLU A 51 -3.39 -1.58 -13.69
C GLU A 51 -4.01 -0.20 -13.49
N ASP A 52 -4.86 -0.05 -12.47
CA ASP A 52 -5.39 1.26 -12.13
C ASP A 52 -5.77 1.34 -10.65
N GLU A 53 -6.02 2.57 -10.20
CA GLU A 53 -6.27 2.87 -8.80
C GLU A 53 -7.56 2.27 -8.25
N SER A 54 -8.55 2.06 -9.11
CA SER A 54 -9.85 1.52 -8.68
C SER A 54 -9.74 0.13 -8.08
N LEU A 55 -8.70 -0.62 -8.44
CA LEU A 55 -8.48 -1.98 -7.94
C LEU A 55 -8.17 -2.01 -6.43
N PHE A 56 -7.77 -0.89 -5.85
CA PHE A 56 -7.47 -0.83 -4.42
C PHE A 56 -8.70 -0.81 -3.52
N GLN A 57 -9.87 -0.44 -4.05
CA GLN A 57 -11.05 -0.21 -3.21
C GLN A 57 -11.48 -1.45 -2.42
N ARG A 58 -11.47 -2.64 -3.04
CA ARG A 58 -11.85 -3.87 -2.35
C ARG A 58 -10.92 -4.19 -1.19
N TRP A 59 -9.62 -3.98 -1.39
CA TRP A 59 -8.64 -4.18 -0.35
C TRP A 59 -8.80 -3.16 0.78
N ILE A 60 -8.99 -1.90 0.43
CA ILE A 60 -9.26 -0.82 1.40
C ILE A 60 -10.48 -1.17 2.25
N ASP A 61 -11.55 -1.65 1.63
CA ASP A 61 -12.78 -2.01 2.34
C ASP A 61 -12.56 -3.09 3.40
N ASN A 62 -11.58 -3.96 3.21
CA ASN A 62 -11.25 -5.01 4.16
C ASN A 62 -10.48 -4.50 5.38
N TRP A 63 -9.92 -3.29 5.31
CA TRP A 63 -9.03 -2.77 6.35
C TRP A 63 -9.38 -1.37 6.86
N LYS A 64 -10.33 -0.69 6.25
CA LYS A 64 -10.60 0.73 6.56
C LYS A 64 -11.05 1.00 8.00
N ASP A 65 -11.50 -0.02 8.71
CA ASP A 65 -11.83 0.10 10.12
C ASP A 65 -10.59 0.28 11.00
N LEU A 66 -9.43 -0.20 10.54
CA LEU A 66 -8.17 -0.16 11.30
C LEU A 66 -7.10 0.70 10.66
N ILE A 67 -7.26 1.11 9.41
CA ILE A 67 -6.24 1.81 8.63
C ILE A 67 -6.88 2.93 7.83
N ASP A 68 -6.24 4.11 7.84
CA ASP A 68 -6.55 5.18 6.90
C ASP A 68 -5.58 5.09 5.74
N PHE A 69 -6.10 5.02 4.51
CA PHE A 69 -5.31 4.80 3.30
C PHE A 69 -5.15 6.08 2.49
N GLU A 70 -3.97 6.24 1.92
CA GLU A 70 -3.70 7.25 0.90
C GLU A 70 -2.99 6.55 -0.25
N ILE A 71 -3.50 6.67 -1.47
CA ILE A 71 -2.93 6.01 -2.65
C ILE A 71 -2.30 7.08 -3.54
N VAL A 72 -1.00 6.95 -3.80
CA VAL A 72 -0.25 7.91 -4.60
C VAL A 72 0.38 7.19 -5.79
N PRO A 73 -0.02 7.52 -7.04
CA PRO A 73 0.70 6.97 -8.20
C PRO A 73 2.12 7.53 -8.23
N VAL A 74 3.10 6.64 -8.45
CA VAL A 74 4.51 7.01 -8.37
C VAL A 74 5.29 6.49 -9.57
N ARG A 75 6.45 7.11 -9.80
CA ARG A 75 7.44 6.64 -10.75
C ARG A 75 8.76 6.45 -10.01
N THR A 76 9.62 5.59 -10.51
CA THR A 76 10.95 5.47 -9.92
C THR A 76 11.75 6.73 -10.26
N SER A 77 12.74 7.04 -9.44
CA SER A 77 13.64 8.16 -9.71
C SER A 77 14.39 7.96 -11.03
N ALA A 78 14.73 6.70 -11.35
CA ALA A 78 15.39 6.38 -12.60
C ALA A 78 14.53 6.72 -13.83
N GLU A 79 13.24 6.39 -13.76
CA GLU A 79 12.30 6.74 -14.84
C GLU A 79 12.21 8.25 -15.05
N VAL A 80 12.11 8.99 -13.95
CA VAL A 80 12.00 10.45 -14.02
C VAL A 80 13.28 11.06 -14.58
N ARG A 81 14.44 10.56 -14.16
CA ARG A 81 15.71 11.01 -14.69
C ARG A 81 15.78 10.81 -16.20
N GLU A 82 15.40 9.63 -16.68
CA GLU A 82 15.37 9.32 -18.11
C GLU A 82 14.42 10.24 -18.87
N MET A 83 13.24 10.51 -18.33
CA MET A 83 12.28 11.42 -18.94
C MET A 83 12.83 12.85 -19.07
N MET A 84 13.57 13.32 -18.06
CA MET A 84 14.13 14.68 -18.06
C MET A 84 15.34 14.85 -18.97
N GLU A 85 16.02 13.75 -19.31
CA GLU A 85 17.19 13.78 -20.21
C GLU A 85 16.80 13.80 -21.69
N LYS A 86 15.53 13.62 -22.00
CA LYS A 86 15.04 13.67 -23.39
C LYS A 86 14.64 15.11 -23.81
#